data_f2ff86934991ede651918285ccfe0930
#
_entry.id   f2ff86934991ede651918285ccfe0930
#
_cell.length_a   1.000
_cell.length_b   1.000
_cell.length_c   1.000
_cell.angle_alpha   90.00
_cell.angle_beta   90.00
_cell.angle_gamma   90.00
#
_symmetry.space_group_name_H-M   'P 1'
#
loop_
_entity.id
_entity.type
_entity.pdbx_description
1 polymer ?
#
loop_
_entity_poly.entity_id
_entity_poly.type
_entity_poly.pdbx_seq_one_letter_code
_entity_poly.pdbx_strand_id
1 'polypeptide(L)'
;MFLRICIGLFIYQQQYFTFATFSFNQPRFRINATWNSNATTFANLSFVGTEPYSIFVNSNNSIYILDINTGQIHIWLNENHLNPTKTISGNLSYPLSLFVTTNGDIYVDNGNNRPVDKWIRENETWISVMNITSRCYGLFVDIYDNLYCSMYHNHRVDKKWSNDITTIVAGTGVQGPQSDMLQNPVGIFVDINLDLYVADFGNHRILLFRLNQRHGITVAGYGSANVTIELFHPTGIVLDGDQHLFIVDQGNDRIIGSDENGFRCIFGCSGSGSTNDKLSYPYAMSFDSYGNIYVTDQDNNRVQKISLSKKSDRKYENCSIFSKSTAKIPFFTFD
;
A
#
# COMPACT_ATOMS: atom_id res chain seq x y z
N MET A 1 -35.16 1.94 -3.15
CA MET A 1 -34.33 3.10 -3.60
C MET A 1 -33.47 3.50 -2.42
N PHE A 2 -32.32 2.81 -2.22
CA PHE A 2 -31.42 3.05 -1.11
C PHE A 2 -30.34 4.04 -1.53
N LEU A 3 -30.45 5.26 -1.02
CA LEU A 3 -29.42 6.29 -1.13
C LEU A 3 -28.25 5.87 -0.21
N ARG A 4 -27.20 5.24 -0.75
CA ARG A 4 -25.94 5.05 -0.01
C ARG A 4 -25.18 6.38 -0.03
N ILE A 5 -25.12 7.00 1.13
CA ILE A 5 -24.39 8.25 1.38
C ILE A 5 -22.89 7.92 1.31
N CYS A 6 -22.14 8.65 0.47
CA CYS A 6 -20.68 8.70 0.57
C CYS A 6 -20.33 9.30 1.94
N ILE A 7 -19.89 8.48 2.89
CA ILE A 7 -19.46 8.96 4.21
C ILE A 7 -18.08 9.59 4.03
N GLY A 8 -18.06 10.91 3.80
CA GLY A 8 -16.86 11.70 4.01
C GLY A 8 -16.74 12.01 5.50
N LEU A 9 -15.63 11.69 6.12
CA LEU A 9 -15.33 12.12 7.48
C LEU A 9 -15.18 13.65 7.47
N PHE A 10 -16.08 14.35 8.15
CA PHE A 10 -16.00 15.80 8.33
C PHE A 10 -15.11 16.09 9.54
N ILE A 11 -13.92 16.65 9.33
CA ILE A 11 -13.11 17.21 10.40
C ILE A 11 -13.56 18.66 10.58
N TYR A 12 -14.16 18.96 11.71
CA TYR A 12 -14.65 20.29 12.04
C TYR A 12 -13.53 21.13 12.66
N GLN A 13 -12.83 21.91 11.84
CA GLN A 13 -12.11 23.11 12.31
C GLN A 13 -12.46 24.27 11.38
N GLN A 14 -13.18 25.21 11.92
CA GLN A 14 -13.54 26.55 11.40
C GLN A 14 -13.54 26.74 9.85
N GLN A 15 -14.74 26.67 9.28
CA GLN A 15 -15.18 27.28 8.00
C GLN A 15 -14.75 26.66 6.65
N TYR A 16 -13.93 25.61 6.59
CA TYR A 16 -13.70 24.88 5.33
C TYR A 16 -13.83 23.37 5.54
N PHE A 17 -14.77 22.75 4.84
CA PHE A 17 -14.84 21.29 4.76
C PHE A 17 -13.73 20.81 3.81
N THR A 18 -12.64 20.32 4.35
CA THR A 18 -11.63 19.59 3.57
C THR A 18 -11.94 18.10 3.66
N PHE A 19 -12.16 17.47 2.50
CA PHE A 19 -12.21 16.01 2.44
C PHE A 19 -10.78 15.49 2.61
N ALA A 20 -10.59 14.49 3.48
CA ALA A 20 -9.32 13.79 3.55
C ALA A 20 -9.06 13.12 2.19
N THR A 21 -7.94 13.47 1.55
CA THR A 21 -7.51 12.85 0.30
C THR A 21 -6.39 11.86 0.61
N PHE A 22 -6.48 10.65 0.05
CA PHE A 22 -5.39 9.69 0.14
C PHE A 22 -4.31 10.00 -0.87
N SER A 23 -3.06 9.71 -0.51
CA SER A 23 -1.94 9.81 -1.44
C SER A 23 -1.89 8.64 -2.44
N PHE A 24 -2.58 7.54 -2.16
CA PHE A 24 -2.62 6.30 -2.92
C PHE A 24 -3.99 6.07 -3.57
N ASN A 25 -4.04 5.16 -4.53
CA ASN A 25 -5.26 4.82 -5.24
C ASN A 25 -5.99 3.66 -4.55
N GLN A 26 -7.32 3.81 -4.41
CA GLN A 26 -8.24 2.75 -3.99
C GLN A 26 -9.37 2.63 -5.02
N PRO A 27 -9.11 2.01 -6.19
CA PRO A 27 -10.13 1.80 -7.20
C PRO A 27 -11.24 0.89 -6.64
N ARG A 28 -12.47 1.07 -7.14
CA ARG A 28 -13.58 0.17 -6.81
C ARG A 28 -13.81 -0.78 -7.96
N PHE A 29 -13.92 -2.06 -7.64
CA PHE A 29 -14.10 -3.09 -8.65
C PHE A 29 -15.53 -3.64 -8.64
N ARG A 30 -15.98 -4.14 -9.79
CA ARG A 30 -17.17 -4.99 -9.85
C ARG A 30 -16.86 -6.36 -9.26
N ILE A 31 -17.88 -7.05 -8.79
CA ILE A 31 -17.76 -8.46 -8.39
C ILE A 31 -17.19 -9.26 -9.57
N ASN A 32 -16.22 -10.13 -9.29
CA ASN A 32 -15.50 -10.91 -10.30
C ASN A 32 -14.72 -10.07 -11.32
N ALA A 33 -14.29 -8.85 -10.96
CA ALA A 33 -13.36 -8.09 -11.79
C ALA A 33 -12.14 -8.95 -12.13
N THR A 34 -11.69 -8.89 -13.39
CA THR A 34 -10.57 -9.68 -13.88
C THR A 34 -9.47 -8.79 -14.43
N TRP A 35 -8.27 -9.28 -14.37
CA TRP A 35 -7.09 -8.65 -14.96
C TRP A 35 -6.60 -9.49 -16.13
N ASN A 36 -5.85 -8.86 -17.03
CA ASN A 36 -5.25 -9.56 -18.16
C ASN A 36 -4.32 -10.67 -17.63
N SER A 37 -4.37 -11.82 -18.28
CA SER A 37 -3.51 -12.96 -17.93
C SER A 37 -2.03 -12.75 -18.25
N ASN A 38 -1.71 -11.78 -19.11
CA ASN A 38 -0.34 -11.39 -19.42
C ASN A 38 -0.08 -9.96 -18.94
N ALA A 39 0.91 -9.79 -18.09
CA ALA A 39 1.41 -8.50 -17.67
C ALA A 39 2.35 -7.90 -18.72
N THR A 40 2.63 -6.60 -18.58
CA THR A 40 3.68 -5.92 -19.32
C THR A 40 4.78 -5.48 -18.35
N THR A 41 6.05 -5.68 -18.72
CA THR A 41 7.16 -5.16 -17.93
C THR A 41 7.16 -3.64 -18.01
N PHE A 42 6.87 -2.98 -16.88
CA PHE A 42 6.87 -1.53 -16.75
C PHE A 42 8.28 -0.98 -16.58
N ALA A 43 9.05 -1.58 -15.68
CA ALA A 43 10.45 -1.22 -15.43
C ALA A 43 11.29 -2.50 -15.28
N ASN A 44 12.49 -2.50 -15.84
CA ASN A 44 13.41 -3.62 -15.84
C ASN A 44 14.61 -3.36 -14.92
N LEU A 45 15.56 -4.30 -14.88
CA LEU A 45 16.76 -4.27 -14.07
C LEU A 45 17.51 -2.92 -14.08
N SER A 46 17.51 -2.20 -15.22
CA SER A 46 18.22 -0.91 -15.35
C SER A 46 17.66 0.19 -14.45
N PHE A 47 16.41 0.05 -13.99
CA PHE A 47 15.74 1.05 -13.17
C PHE A 47 15.32 0.54 -11.78
N VAL A 48 15.17 -0.77 -11.62
CA VAL A 48 14.73 -1.33 -10.35
C VAL A 48 15.87 -1.94 -9.54
N GLY A 49 17.03 -2.10 -10.15
CA GLY A 49 18.14 -2.84 -9.58
C GLY A 49 17.83 -4.35 -9.48
N THR A 50 18.61 -5.04 -8.69
CA THR A 50 18.33 -6.44 -8.33
C THR A 50 17.34 -6.50 -7.17
N GLU A 51 16.41 -7.44 -7.22
CA GLU A 51 15.45 -7.70 -6.13
C GLU A 51 14.65 -6.45 -5.69
N PRO A 52 13.79 -5.86 -6.55
CA PRO A 52 13.01 -4.69 -6.18
C PRO A 52 12.03 -5.00 -5.03
N TYR A 53 12.10 -4.23 -3.95
CA TYR A 53 11.26 -4.41 -2.75
C TYR A 53 10.05 -3.48 -2.70
N SER A 54 10.11 -2.30 -3.28
CA SER A 54 9.07 -1.30 -3.05
C SER A 54 8.61 -0.58 -4.31
N ILE A 55 7.31 -0.42 -4.40
CA ILE A 55 6.63 0.38 -5.41
C ILE A 55 5.49 1.16 -4.76
N PHE A 56 5.28 2.39 -5.21
CA PHE A 56 4.16 3.21 -4.82
C PHE A 56 3.58 3.93 -6.03
N VAL A 57 2.26 3.93 -6.18
CA VAL A 57 1.55 4.69 -7.21
C VAL A 57 0.62 5.67 -6.52
N ASN A 58 0.90 6.97 -6.66
CA ASN A 58 0.11 7.98 -6.00
C ASN A 58 -1.23 8.24 -6.70
N SER A 59 -2.11 9.03 -6.06
CA SER A 59 -3.44 9.37 -6.57
C SER A 59 -3.43 10.09 -7.93
N ASN A 60 -2.29 10.65 -8.35
CA ASN A 60 -2.10 11.24 -9.68
C ASN A 60 -1.48 10.26 -10.68
N ASN A 61 -1.39 8.97 -10.35
CA ASN A 61 -0.76 7.92 -11.14
C ASN A 61 0.74 8.14 -11.41
N SER A 62 1.43 8.92 -10.57
CA SER A 62 2.88 8.95 -10.58
C SER A 62 3.41 7.69 -9.90
N ILE A 63 4.37 7.04 -10.52
CA ILE A 63 4.92 5.76 -10.08
C ILE A 63 6.29 6.00 -9.48
N TYR A 64 6.52 5.49 -8.28
CA TYR A 64 7.76 5.59 -7.52
C TYR A 64 8.32 4.20 -7.32
N ILE A 65 9.56 3.98 -7.74
CA ILE A 65 10.26 2.70 -7.58
C ILE A 65 11.58 2.97 -6.87
N LEU A 66 11.85 2.16 -5.86
CA LEU A 66 13.05 2.24 -5.05
C LEU A 66 14.07 1.22 -5.58
N ASP A 67 15.21 1.71 -6.05
CA ASP A 67 16.37 0.88 -6.40
C ASP A 67 17.21 0.64 -5.13
N ILE A 68 17.16 -0.57 -4.62
CA ILE A 68 17.85 -0.97 -3.40
C ILE A 68 19.39 -0.90 -3.54
N ASN A 69 19.92 -1.13 -4.74
CA ASN A 69 21.37 -1.21 -4.99
C ASN A 69 22.01 0.17 -5.00
N THR A 70 21.34 1.14 -5.62
CA THR A 70 21.85 2.52 -5.76
C THR A 70 21.33 3.45 -4.69
N GLY A 71 20.27 3.05 -3.93
CA GLY A 71 19.57 3.92 -2.99
C GLY A 71 18.88 5.08 -3.70
N GLN A 72 18.49 4.92 -4.95
CA GLN A 72 17.79 5.92 -5.74
C GLN A 72 16.29 5.66 -5.79
N ILE A 73 15.52 6.73 -5.87
CA ILE A 73 14.09 6.67 -6.11
C ILE A 73 13.83 7.16 -7.52
N HIS A 74 13.36 6.27 -8.39
CA HIS A 74 12.97 6.60 -9.74
C HIS A 74 11.49 6.93 -9.81
N ILE A 75 11.15 8.04 -10.48
CA ILE A 75 9.79 8.58 -10.53
C ILE A 75 9.34 8.72 -11.99
N TRP A 76 8.21 8.12 -12.32
CA TRP A 76 7.49 8.34 -13.58
C TRP A 76 6.24 9.17 -13.29
N LEU A 77 6.14 10.36 -13.85
CA LEU A 77 4.97 11.23 -13.69
C LEU A 77 3.74 10.71 -14.46
N ASN A 78 3.96 9.88 -15.46
CA ASN A 78 2.92 9.08 -16.10
C ASN A 78 3.52 7.78 -16.65
N GLU A 79 2.67 6.79 -16.90
CA GLU A 79 3.05 5.45 -17.32
C GLU A 79 3.60 5.33 -18.76
N ASN A 80 3.46 6.36 -19.57
CA ASN A 80 3.85 6.32 -20.99
C ASN A 80 5.33 6.65 -21.22
N HIS A 81 6.05 7.08 -20.20
CA HIS A 81 7.48 7.34 -20.30
C HIS A 81 8.28 6.04 -20.14
N LEU A 82 9.16 5.77 -21.12
CA LEU A 82 10.09 4.62 -21.06
C LEU A 82 11.13 4.77 -19.96
N ASN A 83 11.52 6.01 -19.66
CA ASN A 83 12.51 6.34 -18.63
C ASN A 83 11.88 7.13 -17.49
N PRO A 84 12.44 7.05 -16.27
CA PRO A 84 11.99 7.89 -15.16
C PRO A 84 12.09 9.38 -15.52
N THR A 85 11.06 10.13 -15.15
CA THR A 85 10.99 11.58 -15.38
C THR A 85 11.87 12.35 -14.39
N LYS A 86 12.06 11.77 -13.20
CA LYS A 86 12.92 12.31 -12.13
C LYS A 86 13.58 11.14 -11.39
N THR A 87 14.80 11.36 -10.95
CA THR A 87 15.50 10.47 -10.01
C THR A 87 15.93 11.28 -8.79
N ILE A 88 15.60 10.78 -7.61
CA ILE A 88 16.02 11.35 -6.34
C ILE A 88 17.14 10.47 -5.81
N SER A 89 18.27 11.08 -5.52
CA SER A 89 19.41 10.41 -4.87
C SER A 89 19.47 10.84 -3.40
N GLY A 90 19.76 9.89 -2.52
CA GLY A 90 19.99 10.10 -1.10
C GLY A 90 21.18 9.26 -0.63
N ASN A 91 21.62 9.48 0.60
CA ASN A 91 22.59 8.58 1.24
C ASN A 91 21.86 7.38 1.84
N LEU A 92 21.00 6.73 1.03
CA LEU A 92 20.23 5.58 1.44
C LEU A 92 21.08 4.31 1.33
N SER A 93 20.97 3.43 2.29
CA SER A 93 21.77 2.21 2.36
C SER A 93 20.86 0.98 2.43
N TYR A 94 20.66 0.32 1.31
CA TYR A 94 19.76 -0.84 1.19
C TYR A 94 18.35 -0.53 1.68
N PRO A 95 17.68 0.49 1.14
CA PRO A 95 16.31 0.83 1.52
C PRO A 95 15.32 -0.23 1.05
N LEU A 96 14.32 -0.61 1.89
CA LEU A 96 13.37 -1.68 1.57
C LEU A 96 11.96 -1.17 1.28
N SER A 97 11.54 -0.09 1.91
CA SER A 97 10.17 0.40 1.80
C SER A 97 10.12 1.91 1.63
N LEU A 98 9.12 2.38 0.91
CA LEU A 98 8.82 3.79 0.74
C LEU A 98 7.31 4.05 0.85
N PHE A 99 6.97 5.27 1.25
CA PHE A 99 5.60 5.80 1.21
C PHE A 99 5.63 7.26 0.73
N VAL A 100 4.67 7.64 -0.11
CA VAL A 100 4.57 9.01 -0.63
C VAL A 100 3.29 9.67 -0.12
N THR A 101 3.40 10.84 0.48
CA THR A 101 2.28 11.61 1.00
C THR A 101 1.57 12.43 -0.07
N THR A 102 0.42 13.01 0.25
CA THR A 102 -0.38 13.82 -0.69
C THR A 102 0.34 15.07 -1.20
N ASN A 103 1.21 15.69 -0.38
CA ASN A 103 2.05 16.82 -0.78
C ASN A 103 3.30 16.39 -1.57
N GLY A 104 3.55 15.07 -1.69
CA GLY A 104 4.65 14.48 -2.44
C GLY A 104 5.93 14.32 -1.65
N ASP A 105 5.91 14.46 -0.33
CA ASP A 105 7.02 14.06 0.53
C ASP A 105 7.16 12.54 0.53
N ILE A 106 8.39 12.04 0.63
CA ILE A 106 8.68 10.61 0.53
C ILE A 106 9.34 10.13 1.82
N TYR A 107 8.72 9.17 2.48
CA TYR A 107 9.30 8.45 3.62
C TYR A 107 9.99 7.19 3.11
N VAL A 108 11.19 6.90 3.61
CA VAL A 108 12.00 5.75 3.18
C VAL A 108 12.67 5.10 4.39
N ASP A 109 12.64 3.77 4.45
CA ASP A 109 13.51 2.99 5.34
C ASP A 109 14.96 3.10 4.84
N ASN A 110 15.85 3.62 5.67
CA ASN A 110 17.25 3.83 5.28
C ASN A 110 18.17 2.65 5.70
N GLY A 111 17.60 1.46 5.82
CA GLY A 111 18.38 0.24 6.07
C GLY A 111 18.72 -0.05 7.54
N ASN A 112 19.67 -0.95 7.73
CA ASN A 112 20.01 -1.44 9.08
C ASN A 112 20.54 -0.35 9.99
N ASN A 113 19.97 -0.25 11.20
CA ASN A 113 20.39 0.68 12.26
C ASN A 113 20.41 2.15 11.83
N ARG A 114 19.63 2.51 10.81
CA ARG A 114 19.46 3.88 10.36
C ARG A 114 18.00 4.30 10.58
N PRO A 115 17.73 5.60 10.77
CA PRO A 115 16.37 6.09 10.96
C PRO A 115 15.55 5.90 9.66
N VAL A 116 14.22 6.03 9.80
CA VAL A 116 13.37 6.36 8.66
C VAL A 116 13.67 7.79 8.28
N ASP A 117 14.01 8.01 7.02
CA ASP A 117 14.26 9.34 6.48
C ASP A 117 13.05 9.83 5.67
N LYS A 118 12.90 11.14 5.62
CA LYS A 118 11.88 11.83 4.83
C LYS A 118 12.54 12.79 3.87
N TRP A 119 12.25 12.63 2.58
CA TRP A 119 12.56 13.64 1.58
C TRP A 119 11.42 14.66 1.49
N ILE A 120 11.72 15.92 1.73
CA ILE A 120 10.77 17.03 1.69
C ILE A 120 10.76 17.59 0.26
N ARG A 121 9.62 17.46 -0.42
CA ARG A 121 9.46 17.87 -1.82
C ARG A 121 9.69 19.37 -2.03
N GLU A 122 9.25 20.20 -1.10
CA GLU A 122 9.26 21.66 -1.26
C GLU A 122 10.67 22.23 -1.41
N ASN A 123 11.61 21.74 -0.60
CA ASN A 123 13.01 22.21 -0.58
C ASN A 123 14.04 21.16 -1.01
N GLU A 124 13.57 20.00 -1.44
CA GLU A 124 14.40 18.87 -1.92
C GLU A 124 15.47 18.41 -0.91
N THR A 125 15.12 18.42 0.38
CA THR A 125 16.04 18.04 1.47
C THR A 125 15.60 16.74 2.15
N TRP A 126 16.59 16.03 2.71
CA TRP A 126 16.38 14.84 3.55
C TRP A 126 16.45 15.22 5.03
N ILE A 127 15.54 14.68 5.82
CA ILE A 127 15.53 14.74 7.27
C ILE A 127 15.26 13.35 7.87
N SER A 128 15.87 13.07 9.01
CA SER A 128 15.56 11.85 9.78
C SER A 128 14.32 12.09 10.64
N VAL A 129 13.34 11.19 10.53
CA VAL A 129 12.01 11.39 11.16
C VAL A 129 11.67 10.35 12.22
N MET A 130 12.23 9.13 12.17
CA MET A 130 11.93 8.09 13.16
C MET A 130 13.17 7.25 13.43
N ASN A 131 13.64 7.26 14.67
CA ASN A 131 14.69 6.35 15.10
C ASN A 131 14.11 4.94 15.27
N ILE A 132 14.77 3.95 14.68
CA ILE A 132 14.34 2.56 14.69
C ILE A 132 15.47 1.65 15.17
N THR A 133 15.11 0.53 15.79
CA THR A 133 16.03 -0.50 16.28
C THR A 133 16.13 -1.70 15.35
N SER A 134 15.34 -1.72 14.28
CA SER A 134 15.27 -2.74 13.23
C SER A 134 14.76 -2.11 11.96
N ARG A 135 15.01 -2.74 10.80
CA ARG A 135 14.53 -2.27 9.49
C ARG A 135 13.01 -2.25 9.41
N CYS A 136 12.48 -1.24 8.73
CA CYS A 136 11.07 -1.14 8.36
C CYS A 136 10.84 -1.84 7.02
N TYR A 137 10.29 -3.03 7.04
CA TYR A 137 9.93 -3.75 5.82
C TYR A 137 8.65 -3.21 5.16
N GLY A 138 7.82 -2.51 5.91
CA GLY A 138 6.65 -1.76 5.42
C GLY A 138 6.53 -0.40 6.12
N LEU A 139 6.31 0.64 5.34
CA LEU A 139 6.03 2.00 5.80
C LEU A 139 4.63 2.40 5.37
N PHE A 140 3.93 3.12 6.25
CA PHE A 140 2.65 3.74 5.94
C PHE A 140 2.49 5.06 6.70
N VAL A 141 1.85 6.04 6.07
CA VAL A 141 1.48 7.30 6.73
C VAL A 141 -0.05 7.44 6.66
N ASP A 142 -0.69 7.57 7.82
CA ASP A 142 -2.14 7.72 7.91
C ASP A 142 -2.61 9.15 7.59
N ILE A 143 -3.93 9.35 7.57
CA ILE A 143 -4.56 10.66 7.26
C ILE A 143 -4.29 11.76 8.29
N TYR A 144 -3.68 11.42 9.42
CA TYR A 144 -3.27 12.35 10.47
C TYR A 144 -1.75 12.53 10.53
N ASP A 145 -1.03 12.16 9.45
CA ASP A 145 0.43 12.22 9.33
C ASP A 145 1.18 11.38 10.38
N ASN A 146 0.56 10.35 10.93
CA ASN A 146 1.27 9.39 11.78
C ASN A 146 1.98 8.35 10.92
N LEU A 147 3.24 8.08 11.25
CA LEU A 147 4.09 7.13 10.53
C LEU A 147 4.07 5.76 11.20
N TYR A 148 3.81 4.72 10.43
CA TYR A 148 3.86 3.32 10.85
C TYR A 148 5.05 2.62 10.21
N CYS A 149 5.70 1.77 10.98
CA CYS A 149 6.85 0.98 10.56
C CYS A 149 6.69 -0.48 11.03
N SER A 150 6.64 -1.44 10.10
CA SER A 150 6.70 -2.87 10.44
C SER A 150 8.15 -3.29 10.68
N MET A 151 8.46 -3.58 11.93
CA MET A 151 9.80 -3.98 12.38
C MET A 151 9.97 -5.50 12.29
N TYR A 152 10.46 -5.98 11.17
CA TYR A 152 10.59 -7.40 10.82
C TYR A 152 11.28 -8.24 11.93
N HIS A 153 12.48 -7.83 12.36
CA HIS A 153 13.24 -8.57 13.37
C HIS A 153 12.77 -8.34 14.81
N ASN A 154 11.93 -7.32 15.03
CA ASN A 154 11.35 -7.03 16.34
C ASN A 154 9.91 -7.52 16.46
N HIS A 155 9.37 -8.23 15.47
CA HIS A 155 8.06 -8.89 15.51
C HIS A 155 6.93 -7.97 15.97
N ARG A 156 6.93 -6.70 15.50
CA ARG A 156 5.96 -5.69 15.90
C ARG A 156 5.78 -4.59 14.85
N VAL A 157 4.75 -3.80 14.99
CA VAL A 157 4.57 -2.55 14.25
C VAL A 157 4.63 -1.39 15.24
N ASP A 158 5.54 -0.45 15.00
CA ASP A 158 5.64 0.80 15.74
C ASP A 158 4.91 1.92 14.97
N LYS A 159 4.23 2.79 15.71
CA LYS A 159 3.62 4.01 15.22
C LYS A 159 4.29 5.22 15.85
N LYS A 160 4.79 6.13 15.03
CA LYS A 160 5.21 7.47 15.45
C LYS A 160 4.07 8.44 15.20
N TRP A 161 3.59 9.03 16.27
CA TRP A 161 2.55 10.04 16.26
C TRP A 161 3.09 11.39 15.77
N SER A 162 2.21 12.25 15.28
CA SER A 162 2.56 13.61 14.84
C SER A 162 3.19 14.49 15.95
N ASN A 163 3.02 14.12 17.23
CA ASN A 163 3.65 14.75 18.40
C ASN A 163 5.01 14.13 18.80
N ASP A 164 5.66 13.39 17.90
CA ASP A 164 6.96 12.73 18.07
C ASP A 164 7.00 11.54 19.05
N ILE A 165 5.87 11.15 19.65
CA ILE A 165 5.80 9.95 20.50
C ILE A 165 5.76 8.70 19.62
N THR A 166 6.55 7.68 19.95
CA THR A 166 6.49 6.38 19.29
C THR A 166 5.91 5.33 20.24
N THR A 167 4.95 4.53 19.72
CA THR A 167 4.28 3.45 20.48
C THR A 167 4.17 2.19 19.64
N ILE A 168 4.13 1.02 20.29
CA ILE A 168 3.80 -0.26 19.65
C ILE A 168 2.28 -0.31 19.44
N VAL A 169 1.86 -0.57 18.21
CA VAL A 169 0.42 -0.65 17.83
C VAL A 169 -0.01 -2.05 17.41
N ALA A 170 0.93 -2.94 17.07
CA ALA A 170 0.67 -4.36 16.82
C ALA A 170 1.91 -5.21 17.17
N GLY A 171 1.67 -6.43 17.65
CA GLY A 171 2.72 -7.32 18.09
C GLY A 171 3.26 -6.96 19.48
N THR A 172 3.90 -7.93 20.14
CA THR A 172 4.45 -7.78 21.50
C THR A 172 5.96 -7.54 21.49
N GLY A 173 6.61 -7.68 20.35
CA GLY A 173 8.08 -7.73 20.25
C GLY A 173 8.66 -9.14 20.44
N VAL A 174 7.81 -10.12 20.73
CA VAL A 174 8.16 -11.54 20.81
C VAL A 174 7.44 -12.26 19.67
N GLN A 175 8.16 -13.09 18.92
CA GLN A 175 7.56 -13.90 17.84
C GLN A 175 6.55 -14.91 18.38
N GLY A 176 5.44 -15.09 17.67
CA GLY A 176 4.45 -16.09 18.06
C GLY A 176 3.19 -16.04 17.20
N PRO A 177 2.36 -17.11 17.27
CA PRO A 177 1.14 -17.23 16.47
C PRO A 177 -0.12 -16.65 17.14
N GLN A 178 -0.04 -16.16 18.38
CA GLN A 178 -1.19 -15.61 19.11
C GLN A 178 -1.75 -14.37 18.41
N SER A 179 -2.96 -13.95 18.79
CA SER A 179 -3.64 -12.82 18.15
C SER A 179 -3.00 -11.45 18.43
N ASP A 180 -2.21 -11.33 19.49
CA ASP A 180 -1.45 -10.14 19.87
C ASP A 180 0.05 -10.23 19.49
N MET A 181 0.47 -11.34 18.86
CA MET A 181 1.83 -11.58 18.43
C MET A 181 1.97 -11.59 16.91
N LEU A 182 3.17 -11.25 16.45
CA LEU A 182 3.57 -11.29 15.05
C LEU A 182 4.84 -12.13 14.87
N GLN A 183 5.08 -12.60 13.66
CA GLN A 183 6.34 -13.23 13.27
C GLN A 183 6.84 -12.62 11.96
N ASN A 184 7.89 -11.81 12.04
CA ASN A 184 8.49 -11.15 10.90
C ASN A 184 7.47 -10.37 10.04
N PRO A 185 6.76 -9.37 10.62
CA PRO A 185 5.77 -8.58 9.85
C PRO A 185 6.46 -7.81 8.70
N VAL A 186 5.79 -7.76 7.54
CA VAL A 186 6.31 -7.13 6.33
C VAL A 186 5.39 -5.98 5.91
N GLY A 187 4.52 -6.17 4.95
CA GLY A 187 3.61 -5.15 4.46
C GLY A 187 2.56 -4.74 5.48
N ILE A 188 2.25 -3.46 5.49
CA ILE A 188 1.20 -2.89 6.32
C ILE A 188 0.31 -1.97 5.48
N PHE A 189 -0.94 -1.87 5.89
CA PHE A 189 -1.90 -0.92 5.33
C PHE A 189 -2.79 -0.37 6.45
N VAL A 190 -3.04 0.94 6.45
CA VAL A 190 -3.95 1.58 7.40
C VAL A 190 -5.13 2.16 6.63
N ASP A 191 -6.34 1.76 6.99
CA ASP A 191 -7.55 2.23 6.33
C ASP A 191 -8.05 3.58 6.90
N ILE A 192 -9.17 4.08 6.36
CA ILE A 192 -9.80 5.34 6.78
C ILE A 192 -10.27 5.32 8.23
N ASN A 193 -10.56 4.15 8.79
CA ASN A 193 -10.97 3.97 10.17
C ASN A 193 -9.78 3.85 11.13
N LEU A 194 -8.53 3.98 10.60
CA LEU A 194 -7.27 3.74 11.29
C LEU A 194 -7.10 2.28 11.74
N ASP A 195 -7.80 1.35 11.10
CA ASP A 195 -7.60 -0.06 11.27
C ASP A 195 -6.33 -0.50 10.54
N LEU A 196 -5.45 -1.23 11.23
CA LEU A 196 -4.14 -1.64 10.73
C LEU A 196 -4.18 -3.08 10.24
N TYR A 197 -3.90 -3.29 8.97
CA TYR A 197 -3.68 -4.60 8.36
C TYR A 197 -2.18 -4.90 8.33
N VAL A 198 -1.81 -6.11 8.74
CA VAL A 198 -0.40 -6.55 8.82
C VAL A 198 -0.22 -7.88 8.10
N ALA A 199 0.71 -7.93 7.15
CA ALA A 199 1.22 -9.19 6.61
C ALA A 199 2.14 -9.83 7.65
N ASP A 200 1.61 -10.78 8.39
CA ASP A 200 2.30 -11.57 9.42
C ASP A 200 3.03 -12.73 8.71
N PHE A 201 4.10 -12.37 8.02
CA PHE A 201 4.85 -13.16 7.05
C PHE A 201 5.19 -14.56 7.57
N GLY A 202 5.80 -14.64 8.75
CA GLY A 202 6.24 -15.91 9.32
C GLY A 202 5.11 -16.78 9.85
N ASN A 203 3.91 -16.22 10.05
CA ASN A 203 2.71 -16.96 10.46
C ASN A 203 1.74 -17.23 9.29
N HIS A 204 2.10 -16.87 8.06
CA HIS A 204 1.32 -17.15 6.84
C HIS A 204 -0.11 -16.62 6.88
N ARG A 205 -0.30 -15.41 7.41
CA ARG A 205 -1.62 -14.80 7.60
C ARG A 205 -1.62 -13.28 7.43
N ILE A 206 -2.81 -12.71 7.27
CA ILE A 206 -3.06 -11.27 7.40
C ILE A 206 -3.85 -11.04 8.67
N LEU A 207 -3.32 -10.19 9.57
CA LEU A 207 -3.99 -9.74 10.79
C LEU A 207 -4.54 -8.33 10.60
N LEU A 208 -5.75 -8.13 11.09
CA LEU A 208 -6.41 -6.83 11.22
C LEU A 208 -6.44 -6.42 12.70
N PHE A 209 -5.74 -5.35 13.04
CA PHE A 209 -5.82 -4.70 14.34
C PHE A 209 -6.77 -3.50 14.23
N ARG A 210 -7.91 -3.59 14.91
CA ARG A 210 -8.82 -2.46 15.03
C ARG A 210 -8.17 -1.34 15.83
N LEU A 211 -8.55 -0.09 15.54
CA LEU A 211 -8.03 1.06 16.28
C LEU A 211 -8.05 0.84 17.79
N ASN A 212 -6.91 1.03 18.45
CA ASN A 212 -6.70 0.83 19.89
C ASN A 212 -6.91 -0.61 20.41
N GLN A 213 -7.02 -1.61 19.54
CA GLN A 213 -7.07 -3.01 19.94
C GLN A 213 -5.67 -3.65 19.86
N ARG A 214 -5.30 -4.44 20.88
CA ARG A 214 -4.04 -5.17 20.92
C ARG A 214 -4.10 -6.55 20.29
N HIS A 215 -5.31 -7.12 20.18
CA HIS A 215 -5.54 -8.44 19.60
C HIS A 215 -6.01 -8.28 18.17
N GLY A 216 -5.25 -8.84 17.24
CA GLY A 216 -5.60 -8.87 15.83
C GLY A 216 -6.61 -9.97 15.49
N ILE A 217 -7.37 -9.74 14.44
CA ILE A 217 -8.30 -10.70 13.83
C ILE A 217 -7.64 -11.25 12.58
N THR A 218 -7.51 -12.58 12.45
CA THR A 218 -7.02 -13.15 11.18
C THR A 218 -8.10 -13.01 10.12
N VAL A 219 -7.81 -12.20 9.09
CA VAL A 219 -8.75 -11.92 7.99
C VAL A 219 -8.43 -12.73 6.72
N ALA A 220 -7.21 -13.27 6.60
CA ALA A 220 -6.82 -14.18 5.53
C ALA A 220 -5.68 -15.09 5.99
N GLY A 221 -5.59 -16.30 5.42
CA GLY A 221 -4.53 -17.27 5.68
C GLY A 221 -4.76 -18.12 6.93
N TYR A 222 -3.67 -18.61 7.51
CA TYR A 222 -3.72 -19.57 8.60
C TYR A 222 -4.42 -19.02 9.85
N GLY A 223 -5.44 -19.73 10.33
CA GLY A 223 -6.22 -19.34 11.52
C GLY A 223 -7.37 -18.36 11.23
N SER A 224 -7.69 -18.08 9.95
CA SER A 224 -8.90 -17.31 9.61
C SER A 224 -10.17 -18.09 9.99
N ALA A 225 -11.15 -17.40 10.58
CA ALA A 225 -12.46 -17.98 10.89
C ALA A 225 -13.29 -18.28 9.63
N ASN A 226 -13.05 -17.56 8.55
CA ASN A 226 -13.67 -17.80 7.25
C ASN A 226 -12.75 -18.63 6.38
N VAL A 227 -13.34 -19.43 5.47
CA VAL A 227 -12.57 -20.16 4.47
C VAL A 227 -11.87 -19.17 3.56
N THR A 228 -10.54 -19.19 3.59
CA THR A 228 -9.69 -18.36 2.75
C THR A 228 -8.73 -19.23 1.96
N ILE A 229 -8.13 -18.66 0.91
CA ILE A 229 -7.03 -19.32 0.21
C ILE A 229 -5.83 -19.41 1.16
N GLU A 230 -5.17 -20.57 1.19
CA GLU A 230 -3.92 -20.72 1.94
C GLU A 230 -2.87 -19.71 1.44
N LEU A 231 -2.27 -19.00 2.36
CA LEU A 231 -1.18 -18.07 2.09
C LEU A 231 0.16 -18.69 2.52
N PHE A 232 1.22 -18.32 1.80
CA PHE A 232 2.57 -18.69 2.17
C PHE A 232 3.49 -17.47 2.07
N HIS A 233 3.97 -16.99 3.22
CA HIS A 233 4.80 -15.80 3.32
C HIS A 233 4.18 -14.56 2.64
N PRO A 234 2.99 -14.09 3.03
CA PRO A 234 2.40 -12.88 2.46
C PRO A 234 3.25 -11.65 2.77
N THR A 235 3.40 -10.74 1.78
CA THR A 235 4.23 -9.55 1.90
C THR A 235 3.43 -8.26 1.66
N GLY A 236 3.07 -7.93 0.44
CA GLY A 236 2.34 -6.70 0.10
C GLY A 236 0.85 -6.79 0.39
N ILE A 237 0.27 -5.71 0.91
CA ILE A 237 -1.17 -5.57 1.17
C ILE A 237 -1.64 -4.25 0.62
N VAL A 238 -2.76 -4.25 -0.11
CA VAL A 238 -3.53 -3.06 -0.45
C VAL A 238 -5.02 -3.35 -0.32
N LEU A 239 -5.81 -2.30 -0.07
CA LEU A 239 -7.26 -2.37 -0.09
C LEU A 239 -7.81 -1.62 -1.30
N ASP A 240 -8.90 -2.13 -1.87
CA ASP A 240 -9.70 -1.38 -2.83
C ASP A 240 -10.65 -0.38 -2.13
N GLY A 241 -11.41 0.38 -2.90
CA GLY A 241 -12.34 1.38 -2.36
C GLY A 241 -13.58 0.80 -1.66
N ASP A 242 -13.82 -0.49 -1.77
CA ASP A 242 -14.86 -1.24 -1.05
C ASP A 242 -14.28 -2.07 0.11
N GLN A 243 -13.01 -1.85 0.46
CA GLN A 243 -12.26 -2.51 1.56
C GLN A 243 -11.98 -4.00 1.31
N HIS A 244 -11.95 -4.44 0.06
CA HIS A 244 -11.51 -5.77 -0.28
C HIS A 244 -9.98 -5.85 -0.25
N LEU A 245 -9.46 -6.96 0.25
CA LEU A 245 -8.04 -7.23 0.38
C LEU A 245 -7.44 -7.71 -0.94
N PHE A 246 -6.27 -7.13 -1.27
CA PHE A 246 -5.35 -7.67 -2.27
C PHE A 246 -4.02 -7.94 -1.60
N ILE A 247 -3.48 -9.14 -1.81
CA ILE A 247 -2.34 -9.70 -1.07
C ILE A 247 -1.30 -10.21 -2.06
N VAL A 248 -0.06 -9.83 -1.87
CA VAL A 248 1.08 -10.50 -2.51
C VAL A 248 1.40 -11.74 -1.68
N ASP A 249 1.06 -12.91 -2.21
CA ASP A 249 1.30 -14.22 -1.63
C ASP A 249 2.66 -14.74 -2.14
N GLN A 250 3.73 -14.15 -1.58
CA GLN A 250 5.09 -14.23 -2.09
C GLN A 250 5.56 -15.67 -2.28
N GLY A 251 5.43 -16.51 -1.23
CA GLY A 251 5.93 -17.86 -1.27
C GLY A 251 5.14 -18.80 -2.20
N ASN A 252 4.00 -18.33 -2.73
CA ASN A 252 3.23 -19.00 -3.78
C ASN A 252 3.31 -18.29 -5.14
N ASP A 253 4.18 -17.26 -5.28
CA ASP A 253 4.45 -16.53 -6.52
C ASP A 253 3.20 -15.94 -7.20
N ARG A 254 2.24 -15.42 -6.41
CA ARG A 254 0.93 -14.99 -6.92
C ARG A 254 0.38 -13.77 -6.20
N ILE A 255 -0.66 -13.18 -6.81
CA ILE A 255 -1.52 -12.16 -6.21
C ILE A 255 -2.87 -12.77 -5.91
N ILE A 256 -3.35 -12.58 -4.69
CA ILE A 256 -4.68 -12.94 -4.22
C ILE A 256 -5.51 -11.67 -4.09
N GLY A 257 -6.77 -11.72 -4.50
CA GLY A 257 -7.74 -10.65 -4.25
C GLY A 257 -9.02 -11.19 -3.65
N SER A 258 -9.70 -10.39 -2.83
CA SER A 258 -11.03 -10.71 -2.32
C SER A 258 -12.11 -9.85 -3.00
N ASP A 259 -13.33 -10.34 -2.97
CA ASP A 259 -14.56 -9.62 -3.27
C ASP A 259 -15.70 -10.17 -2.38
N GLU A 260 -16.95 -9.82 -2.67
CA GLU A 260 -18.12 -10.29 -1.92
C GLU A 260 -18.26 -11.84 -1.92
N ASN A 261 -17.62 -12.53 -2.87
CA ASN A 261 -17.64 -14.01 -2.98
C ASN A 261 -16.45 -14.67 -2.25
N GLY A 262 -15.54 -13.88 -1.67
CA GLY A 262 -14.37 -14.38 -0.96
C GLY A 262 -13.07 -14.20 -1.73
N PHE A 263 -12.06 -15.00 -1.40
CA PHE A 263 -10.72 -14.88 -1.94
C PHE A 263 -10.51 -15.74 -3.18
N ARG A 264 -9.77 -15.20 -4.16
CA ARG A 264 -9.36 -15.92 -5.37
C ARG A 264 -7.99 -15.46 -5.84
N CYS A 265 -7.34 -16.30 -6.63
CA CYS A 265 -6.12 -15.92 -7.32
C CYS A 265 -6.42 -14.93 -8.45
N ILE A 266 -5.67 -13.84 -8.48
CA ILE A 266 -5.81 -12.75 -9.46
C ILE A 266 -4.78 -12.88 -10.59
N PHE A 267 -3.51 -13.19 -10.22
CA PHE A 267 -2.40 -13.28 -11.16
C PHE A 267 -1.30 -14.20 -10.61
N GLY A 268 -0.48 -14.81 -11.51
CA GLY A 268 0.55 -15.77 -11.12
C GLY A 268 0.00 -17.15 -10.72
N CYS A 269 -1.25 -17.46 -11.08
CA CYS A 269 -1.96 -18.66 -10.61
C CYS A 269 -1.40 -19.97 -11.17
N SER A 270 -0.54 -19.94 -12.17
CA SER A 270 0.10 -21.09 -12.80
C SER A 270 1.47 -21.45 -12.19
N GLY A 271 1.86 -20.78 -11.11
CA GLY A 271 3.13 -21.00 -10.40
C GLY A 271 4.26 -20.11 -10.89
N SER A 272 5.43 -20.27 -10.28
CA SER A 272 6.62 -19.44 -10.47
C SER A 272 7.14 -19.42 -11.91
N GLY A 273 7.77 -18.30 -12.30
CA GLY A 273 8.48 -18.19 -13.57
C GLY A 273 8.71 -16.76 -14.05
N SER A 274 9.36 -16.64 -15.20
CA SER A 274 9.77 -15.35 -15.81
C SER A 274 8.91 -14.91 -16.99
N THR A 275 7.95 -15.73 -17.43
CA THR A 275 7.01 -15.37 -18.51
C THR A 275 6.05 -14.25 -18.08
N ASN A 276 5.35 -13.65 -19.02
CA ASN A 276 4.49 -12.49 -18.73
C ASN A 276 3.21 -12.83 -17.94
N ASP A 277 2.88 -14.10 -17.78
CA ASP A 277 1.76 -14.61 -16.99
C ASP A 277 2.18 -15.10 -15.59
N LYS A 278 3.46 -14.97 -15.24
CA LYS A 278 4.05 -15.49 -14.02
C LYS A 278 4.81 -14.42 -13.24
N LEU A 279 5.03 -14.71 -11.96
CA LEU A 279 5.87 -13.98 -11.03
C LEU A 279 6.92 -14.92 -10.43
N SER A 280 7.99 -14.37 -9.88
CA SER A 280 8.94 -15.09 -9.05
C SER A 280 9.32 -14.22 -7.86
N TYR A 281 8.91 -14.67 -6.67
CA TYR A 281 9.14 -13.99 -5.41
C TYR A 281 8.62 -12.54 -5.39
N PRO A 282 7.36 -12.27 -5.76
CA PRO A 282 6.81 -10.92 -5.77
C PRO A 282 6.77 -10.33 -4.36
N TYR A 283 6.91 -8.99 -4.21
CA TYR A 283 7.04 -8.43 -2.87
C TYR A 283 6.01 -7.34 -2.54
N ALA A 284 5.93 -6.29 -3.32
CA ALA A 284 5.02 -5.18 -3.10
C ALA A 284 4.13 -4.94 -4.31
N MET A 285 2.95 -4.37 -4.05
CA MET A 285 2.05 -3.95 -5.13
C MET A 285 1.38 -2.62 -4.82
N SER A 286 0.91 -1.94 -5.88
CA SER A 286 0.13 -0.72 -5.80
C SER A 286 -0.86 -0.65 -6.95
N PHE A 287 -2.01 0.02 -6.74
CA PHE A 287 -2.97 0.32 -7.80
C PHE A 287 -2.69 1.67 -8.44
N ASP A 288 -2.95 1.79 -9.75
CA ASP A 288 -3.23 3.10 -10.33
C ASP A 288 -4.73 3.45 -10.22
N SER A 289 -5.09 4.68 -10.60
CA SER A 289 -6.48 5.13 -10.58
C SER A 289 -7.34 4.40 -11.62
N TYR A 290 -6.73 3.68 -12.56
CA TYR A 290 -7.42 2.87 -13.57
C TYR A 290 -7.72 1.45 -13.11
N GLY A 291 -7.22 1.06 -11.94
CA GLY A 291 -7.37 -0.29 -11.38
C GLY A 291 -6.36 -1.28 -11.93
N ASN A 292 -5.32 -0.83 -12.61
CA ASN A 292 -4.20 -1.68 -12.95
C ASN A 292 -3.37 -1.96 -11.69
N ILE A 293 -2.77 -3.14 -11.62
CA ILE A 293 -1.88 -3.54 -10.55
C ILE A 293 -0.44 -3.39 -11.04
N TYR A 294 0.38 -2.72 -10.25
CA TYR A 294 1.84 -2.74 -10.40
C TYR A 294 2.41 -3.61 -9.29
N VAL A 295 3.28 -4.55 -9.64
CA VAL A 295 3.89 -5.49 -8.69
C VAL A 295 5.39 -5.60 -8.92
N THR A 296 6.16 -5.60 -7.83
CA THR A 296 7.59 -5.92 -7.86
C THR A 296 7.77 -7.42 -7.98
N ASP A 297 8.49 -7.87 -8.98
CA ASP A 297 8.76 -9.25 -9.35
C ASP A 297 10.25 -9.51 -9.14
N GLN A 298 10.61 -9.81 -7.85
CA GLN A 298 11.98 -9.70 -7.33
C GLN A 298 13.00 -10.53 -8.08
N ASP A 299 12.81 -11.84 -8.15
CA ASP A 299 13.78 -12.76 -8.78
C ASP A 299 13.90 -12.50 -10.28
N ASN A 300 12.89 -11.88 -10.88
CA ASN A 300 12.92 -11.48 -12.29
C ASN A 300 13.47 -10.05 -12.49
N ASN A 301 13.86 -9.34 -11.43
CA ASN A 301 14.43 -7.99 -11.45
C ASN A 301 13.61 -7.00 -12.29
N ARG A 302 12.30 -6.96 -12.06
CA ARG A 302 11.38 -6.14 -12.84
C ARG A 302 10.17 -5.67 -12.01
N VAL A 303 9.50 -4.65 -12.51
CA VAL A 303 8.14 -4.30 -12.11
C VAL A 303 7.20 -4.67 -13.24
N GLN A 304 6.18 -5.45 -12.93
CA GLN A 304 5.12 -5.85 -13.86
C GLN A 304 3.89 -4.95 -13.69
N LYS A 305 3.27 -4.55 -14.81
CA LYS A 305 1.95 -3.93 -14.87
C LYS A 305 0.93 -4.94 -15.36
N ILE A 306 -0.08 -5.22 -14.55
CA ILE A 306 -1.18 -6.13 -14.84
C ILE A 306 -2.42 -5.27 -15.07
N SER A 307 -2.86 -5.17 -16.31
CA SER A 307 -3.97 -4.28 -16.69
C SER A 307 -5.32 -4.88 -16.31
N LEU A 308 -6.21 -4.04 -15.74
CA LEU A 308 -7.62 -4.41 -15.53
C LEU A 308 -8.26 -4.74 -16.88
N SER A 309 -8.99 -5.87 -16.95
CA SER A 309 -9.65 -6.28 -18.18
C SER A 309 -10.81 -5.33 -18.54
N LYS A 310 -10.91 -4.90 -19.80
CA LYS A 310 -12.00 -4.03 -20.29
C LYS A 310 -13.40 -4.61 -20.09
N LYS A 311 -13.53 -5.94 -19.92
CA LYS A 311 -14.80 -6.60 -19.56
C LYS A 311 -15.20 -6.36 -18.12
N SER A 312 -14.29 -5.85 -17.30
CA SER A 312 -14.42 -5.58 -15.85
C SER A 312 -14.55 -4.09 -15.58
N ASP A 313 -15.40 -3.35 -16.36
CA ASP A 313 -15.59 -1.91 -16.16
C ASP A 313 -15.84 -1.57 -14.69
N ARG A 314 -15.29 -0.44 -14.24
CA ARG A 314 -15.42 0.03 -12.85
C ARG A 314 -16.88 0.16 -12.46
N LYS A 315 -17.18 -0.14 -11.20
CA LYS A 315 -18.53 -0.05 -10.61
C LYS A 315 -19.06 1.39 -10.61
N TYR A 316 -18.16 2.39 -10.57
CA TYR A 316 -18.48 3.82 -10.64
C TYR A 316 -17.29 4.59 -11.22
N GLU A 317 -17.57 5.53 -12.12
CA GLU A 317 -16.62 6.57 -12.47
C GLU A 317 -16.25 7.37 -11.21
N ASN A 318 -15.00 7.81 -11.10
CA ASN A 318 -14.53 8.65 -10.01
C ASN A 318 -15.63 9.66 -9.64
N CYS A 319 -15.91 9.81 -8.34
CA CYS A 319 -16.57 11.00 -7.83
C CYS A 319 -15.64 12.19 -8.12
N SER A 320 -15.52 12.57 -9.38
CA SER A 320 -14.99 13.86 -9.79
C SER A 320 -16.02 14.87 -9.32
N ILE A 321 -15.71 15.55 -8.23
CA ILE A 321 -16.47 16.70 -7.77
C ILE A 321 -16.49 17.69 -8.92
N PHE A 322 -17.63 17.83 -9.56
CA PHE A 322 -17.90 18.92 -10.48
C PHE A 322 -17.68 20.24 -9.75
N SER A 323 -16.54 20.86 -9.93
CA SER A 323 -16.40 22.29 -9.77
C SER A 323 -17.03 22.95 -10.99
N LYS A 324 -18.30 23.30 -10.91
CA LYS A 324 -18.99 24.41 -11.60
C LYS A 324 -20.49 24.17 -11.61
N SER A 325 -21.20 24.66 -10.61
CA SER A 325 -22.44 25.39 -10.85
C SER A 325 -22.73 26.24 -9.60
N THR A 326 -22.73 27.52 -9.81
CA THR A 326 -23.28 28.54 -8.91
C THR A 326 -24.79 28.31 -8.79
N ALA A 327 -25.22 27.47 -7.84
CA ALA A 327 -26.60 27.42 -7.43
C ALA A 327 -26.79 28.44 -6.29
N LYS A 328 -27.46 29.55 -6.57
CA LYS A 328 -27.96 30.49 -5.56
C LYS A 328 -28.93 29.74 -4.66
N ILE A 329 -28.62 29.58 -3.40
CA ILE A 329 -29.53 29.11 -2.36
C ILE A 329 -30.41 30.31 -1.96
N PRO A 330 -31.75 30.22 -2.00
CA PRO A 330 -32.61 31.25 -1.49
C PRO A 330 -32.55 31.25 0.05
N PHE A 331 -32.29 32.41 0.63
CA PHE A 331 -32.43 32.65 2.06
C PHE A 331 -33.90 32.53 2.45
N PHE A 332 -34.21 31.61 3.36
CA PHE A 332 -35.43 31.66 4.14
C PHE A 332 -35.15 32.40 5.44
N THR A 333 -35.79 33.56 5.59
CA THR A 333 -35.91 34.24 6.87
C THR A 333 -37.07 33.62 7.62
N PHE A 334 -36.83 33.18 8.84
CA PHE A 334 -37.90 32.87 9.80
C PHE A 334 -38.21 34.14 10.60
N ASP A 335 -39.45 34.56 10.55
CA ASP A 335 -40.08 35.47 11.53
C ASP A 335 -40.38 34.72 12.83
#